data_856ed5c192387f6766f0a9e9be48b986
#
_entry.id   856ed5c192387f6766f0a9e9be48b986
#
_cell.length_a   1.000
_cell.length_b   1.000
_cell.length_c   1.000
_cell.angle_alpha   90.00
_cell.angle_beta   90.00
_cell.angle_gamma   90.00
#
_symmetry.space_group_name_H-M   'P 1'
#
loop_
_entity.id
_entity.type
_entity.pdbx_description
1 polymer ?
#
loop_
_entity_poly.entity_id
_entity_poly.type
_entity_poly.pdbx_seq_one_letter_code
_entity_poly.pdbx_strand_id
1 'polypeptide(L)'
;MCGIIHTRRDSLPYIKEELRLGKDLKGKELGQGIVQKKSGRYEARYVDRFGKRISISGNDLKDVKKRYNEALYEDDKQINIRESVTLDEWYKEWMNVYKFDVIRENTKKYYNTVYKKHISPYLGMFNLADITQYQIKKRLKELKENGYKFETCNKVKILLVDIFNKALINEYVRRNPAKGITLKRDEKKDIRVLTREEQVTFFDCCKGTFYDNLFVTAVSTGMRIGE
;
A
#
# COMPACT_ATOMS: atom_id res chain seq x y z
N MET A 1 -51.86 20.10 -0.79
CA MET A 1 -51.54 19.47 0.50
C MET A 1 -50.22 18.75 0.33
N CYS A 2 -49.13 19.39 0.77
CA CYS A 2 -47.76 18.84 0.71
C CYS A 2 -47.48 18.05 1.99
N GLY A 3 -47.30 16.74 1.89
CA GLY A 3 -46.89 15.89 2.99
C GLY A 3 -45.37 15.87 3.13
N ILE A 4 -44.85 16.48 4.17
CA ILE A 4 -43.44 16.46 4.54
C ILE A 4 -43.13 15.10 5.17
N ILE A 5 -42.33 14.30 4.43
CA ILE A 5 -41.78 13.05 4.96
C ILE A 5 -40.61 13.40 5.87
N HIS A 6 -40.84 13.32 7.17
CA HIS A 6 -39.78 13.36 8.18
C HIS A 6 -39.06 12.01 8.15
N THR A 7 -37.87 11.97 7.54
CA THR A 7 -36.94 10.87 7.75
C THR A 7 -36.37 10.97 9.16
N ARG A 8 -36.87 10.11 10.05
CA ARG A 8 -36.22 9.86 11.34
C ARG A 8 -34.83 9.30 11.10
N ARG A 9 -33.85 10.07 11.44
CA ARG A 9 -32.49 9.54 11.73
C ARG A 9 -32.62 8.74 13.02
N ASP A 10 -32.66 7.43 12.91
CA ASP A 10 -32.51 6.55 14.05
C ASP A 10 -31.06 6.68 14.53
N SER A 11 -30.86 7.57 15.48
CA SER A 11 -29.66 7.66 16.29
C SER A 11 -29.58 6.39 17.13
N LEU A 12 -28.66 5.48 16.83
CA LEU A 12 -28.26 4.42 17.74
C LEU A 12 -28.06 5.01 19.15
N PRO A 13 -28.57 4.37 20.18
CA PRO A 13 -28.37 4.84 21.54
C PRO A 13 -26.92 4.64 21.91
N TYR A 14 -26.09 5.68 21.74
CA TYR A 14 -24.81 5.79 22.38
C TYR A 14 -25.08 5.90 23.87
N ILE A 15 -24.96 4.78 24.57
CA ILE A 15 -25.05 4.75 26.03
C ILE A 15 -23.87 5.58 26.51
N LYS A 16 -24.13 6.83 26.87
CA LYS A 16 -23.24 7.63 27.72
C LYS A 16 -23.16 6.94 29.08
N GLU A 17 -22.33 5.90 29.18
CA GLU A 17 -21.86 5.46 30.48
C GLU A 17 -21.14 6.68 31.06
N GLU A 18 -21.64 7.22 32.20
CA GLU A 18 -21.01 8.36 32.88
C GLU A 18 -19.51 8.13 32.99
N LEU A 19 -18.77 8.98 32.32
CA LEU A 19 -17.31 8.88 32.17
C LEU A 19 -16.67 9.20 33.54
N ARG A 20 -16.62 8.19 34.41
CA ARG A 20 -15.94 8.31 35.70
C ARG A 20 -14.45 8.52 35.49
N LEU A 21 -13.94 9.67 35.93
CA LEU A 21 -12.51 9.92 36.02
C LEU A 21 -11.88 8.86 36.95
N GLY A 22 -10.96 8.09 36.39
CA GLY A 22 -10.23 7.10 37.19
C GLY A 22 -9.25 7.77 38.16
N LYS A 23 -9.07 7.18 39.32
CA LYS A 23 -8.20 7.69 40.39
C LYS A 23 -7.08 6.69 40.69
N ASP A 24 -5.96 7.18 41.18
CA ASP A 24 -4.90 6.37 41.77
C ASP A 24 -5.26 5.95 43.21
N LEU A 25 -4.41 5.13 43.84
CA LEU A 25 -4.61 4.67 45.22
C LEU A 25 -4.54 5.81 46.24
N LYS A 26 -4.03 6.98 45.86
CA LYS A 26 -3.93 8.21 46.68
C LYS A 26 -5.07 9.21 46.40
N GLY A 27 -6.02 8.84 45.52
CA GLY A 27 -7.16 9.70 45.16
C GLY A 27 -6.88 10.72 44.04
N LYS A 28 -5.66 10.76 43.45
CA LYS A 28 -5.31 11.65 42.37
C LYS A 28 -5.95 11.19 41.06
N GLU A 29 -6.50 12.11 40.28
CA GLU A 29 -7.11 11.84 39.00
C GLU A 29 -6.07 11.40 37.96
N LEU A 30 -6.35 10.28 37.30
CA LEU A 30 -5.49 9.68 36.27
C LEU A 30 -5.95 9.97 34.86
N GLY A 31 -7.19 10.39 34.70
CA GLY A 31 -7.88 10.60 33.43
C GLY A 31 -8.97 9.57 33.17
N GLN A 32 -9.67 9.74 32.07
CA GLN A 32 -10.82 8.94 31.69
C GLN A 32 -10.41 7.49 31.37
N GLY A 33 -11.14 6.53 31.96
CA GLY A 33 -10.93 5.09 31.71
C GLY A 33 -9.66 4.49 32.32
N ILE A 34 -8.83 5.25 33.07
CA ILE A 34 -7.57 4.79 33.63
C ILE A 34 -7.67 4.68 35.15
N VAL A 35 -7.38 3.52 35.70
CA VAL A 35 -7.41 3.25 37.14
C VAL A 35 -6.11 2.61 37.60
N GLN A 36 -5.75 2.82 38.87
CA GLN A 36 -4.68 2.09 39.50
C GLN A 36 -5.26 0.94 40.33
N LYS A 37 -4.79 -0.29 40.08
CA LYS A 37 -5.17 -1.48 40.86
C LYS A 37 -4.46 -1.51 42.22
N LYS A 38 -5.02 -2.27 43.16
CA LYS A 38 -4.39 -2.52 44.48
C LYS A 38 -2.96 -3.08 44.38
N SER A 39 -2.64 -3.77 43.26
CA SER A 39 -1.31 -4.27 42.93
C SER A 39 -0.29 -3.20 42.50
N GLY A 40 -0.68 -1.92 42.48
CA GLY A 40 0.13 -0.81 41.99
C GLY A 40 0.15 -0.62 40.46
N ARG A 41 -0.34 -1.59 39.70
CA ARG A 41 -0.40 -1.53 38.24
C ARG A 41 -1.49 -0.58 37.77
N TYR A 42 -1.25 0.11 36.66
CA TYR A 42 -2.23 0.94 35.97
C TYR A 42 -2.97 0.12 34.91
N GLU A 43 -4.26 0.35 34.78
CA GLU A 43 -5.10 -0.26 33.78
C GLU A 43 -5.98 0.79 33.12
N ALA A 44 -5.94 0.86 31.79
CA ALA A 44 -6.81 1.67 30.97
C ALA A 44 -7.83 0.78 30.27
N ARG A 45 -9.10 1.19 30.23
CA ARG A 45 -10.19 0.44 29.59
C ARG A 45 -10.99 1.34 28.67
N TYR A 46 -11.34 0.82 27.51
CA TYR A 46 -12.29 1.45 26.60
C TYR A 46 -13.10 0.39 25.87
N VAL A 47 -14.18 0.83 25.26
CA VAL A 47 -15.00 -0.01 24.37
C VAL A 47 -14.69 0.41 22.97
N ASP A 48 -14.23 -0.53 22.13
CA ASP A 48 -13.97 -0.24 20.72
C ASP A 48 -15.28 -0.08 19.94
N ARG A 49 -15.20 0.41 18.72
CA ARG A 49 -16.34 0.64 17.81
C ARG A 49 -17.19 -0.61 17.55
N PHE A 50 -16.67 -1.81 17.79
CA PHE A 50 -17.41 -3.07 17.67
C PHE A 50 -18.10 -3.50 18.97
N GLY A 51 -18.05 -2.67 20.01
CA GLY A 51 -18.62 -2.98 21.31
C GLY A 51 -17.77 -3.90 22.18
N LYS A 52 -16.53 -4.22 21.77
CA LYS A 52 -15.61 -5.07 22.53
C LYS A 52 -14.86 -4.24 23.56
N ARG A 53 -14.82 -4.73 24.81
CA ARG A 53 -14.03 -4.11 25.88
C ARG A 53 -12.55 -4.46 25.74
N ILE A 54 -11.73 -3.43 25.62
CA ILE A 54 -10.26 -3.53 25.53
C ILE A 54 -9.64 -3.04 26.84
N SER A 55 -8.64 -3.75 27.33
CA SER A 55 -7.91 -3.41 28.55
C SER A 55 -6.40 -3.36 28.26
N ILE A 56 -5.78 -2.25 28.60
CA ILE A 56 -4.33 -2.03 28.48
C ILE A 56 -3.77 -1.87 29.89
N SER A 57 -2.81 -2.68 30.27
CA SER A 57 -2.21 -2.64 31.61
C SER A 57 -0.68 -2.47 31.55
N GLY A 58 -0.13 -1.85 32.58
CA GLY A 58 1.31 -1.62 32.70
C GLY A 58 1.70 -1.12 34.08
N ASN A 59 3.00 -1.08 34.36
CA ASN A 59 3.54 -0.59 35.63
C ASN A 59 3.81 0.93 35.60
N ASP A 60 4.02 1.49 34.40
CA ASP A 60 4.25 2.93 34.20
C ASP A 60 2.99 3.61 33.65
N LEU A 61 2.56 4.68 34.35
CA LEU A 61 1.39 5.46 33.96
C LEU A 61 1.59 6.17 32.60
N LYS A 62 2.80 6.66 32.32
CA LYS A 62 3.08 7.36 31.05
C LYS A 62 2.96 6.42 29.86
N ASP A 63 3.52 5.21 29.99
CA ASP A 63 3.43 4.18 28.96
C ASP A 63 1.98 3.72 28.73
N VAL A 64 1.22 3.48 29.80
CA VAL A 64 -0.19 3.09 29.70
C VAL A 64 -1.01 4.19 29.04
N LYS A 65 -0.80 5.48 29.40
CA LYS A 65 -1.48 6.61 28.77
C LYS A 65 -1.15 6.73 27.29
N LYS A 66 0.11 6.56 26.92
CA LYS A 66 0.56 6.63 25.52
C LYS A 66 -0.13 5.56 24.68
N ARG A 67 -0.06 4.29 25.12
CA ARG A 67 -0.71 3.15 24.41
C ARG A 67 -2.23 3.28 24.37
N TYR A 68 -2.84 3.81 25.43
CA TYR A 68 -4.27 4.06 25.49
C TYR A 68 -4.71 5.12 24.49
N ASN A 69 -4.00 6.25 24.41
CA ASN A 69 -4.31 7.31 23.45
C ASN A 69 -4.07 6.86 22.01
N GLU A 70 -3.02 6.07 21.76
CA GLU A 70 -2.76 5.47 20.46
C GLU A 70 -3.91 4.54 20.05
N ALA A 71 -4.36 3.67 20.97
CA ALA A 71 -5.46 2.74 20.72
C ALA A 71 -6.80 3.44 20.48
N LEU A 72 -7.11 4.50 21.23
CA LEU A 72 -8.30 5.33 20.99
C LEU A 72 -8.23 6.05 19.65
N TYR A 73 -7.07 6.60 19.30
CA TYR A 73 -6.86 7.25 18.00
C TYR A 73 -7.04 6.25 16.84
N GLU A 74 -6.54 5.03 16.99
CA GLU A 74 -6.70 3.95 16.01
C GLU A 74 -8.16 3.55 15.82
N ASP A 75 -8.89 3.46 16.92
CA ASP A 75 -10.32 3.13 16.90
C ASP A 75 -11.17 4.26 16.30
N ASP A 76 -10.90 5.51 16.68
CA ASP A 76 -11.57 6.72 16.15
C ASP A 76 -11.32 6.89 14.64
N LYS A 77 -10.10 6.63 14.20
CA LYS A 77 -9.73 6.70 12.77
C LYS A 77 -10.15 5.48 11.96
N GLN A 78 -10.85 4.52 12.57
CA GLN A 78 -11.34 3.29 11.92
C GLN A 78 -10.22 2.44 11.28
N ILE A 79 -8.99 2.57 11.77
CA ILE A 79 -7.85 1.85 11.21
C ILE A 79 -7.90 0.38 11.63
N ASN A 80 -8.24 -0.51 10.71
CA ASN A 80 -8.29 -1.96 10.91
C ASN A 80 -6.90 -2.60 10.97
N ILE A 81 -6.00 -2.11 11.83
CA ILE A 81 -4.64 -2.69 11.97
C ILE A 81 -4.67 -4.08 12.64
N ARG A 82 -5.85 -4.57 13.04
CA ARG A 82 -5.99 -5.83 13.79
C ARG A 82 -6.05 -7.09 12.95
N GLU A 83 -6.33 -6.99 11.67
CA GLU A 83 -6.18 -8.12 10.77
C GLU A 83 -4.75 -8.14 10.28
N SER A 84 -3.99 -9.12 10.75
CA SER A 84 -2.62 -9.36 10.29
C SER A 84 -2.62 -9.93 8.86
N VAL A 85 -2.95 -9.07 7.89
CA VAL A 85 -2.94 -9.41 6.47
C VAL A 85 -1.53 -9.24 5.94
N THR A 86 -0.98 -10.30 5.37
CA THR A 86 0.33 -10.26 4.72
C THR A 86 0.27 -9.53 3.37
N LEU A 87 1.42 -9.05 2.90
CA LEU A 87 1.49 -8.40 1.59
C LEU A 87 1.09 -9.38 0.45
N ASP A 88 1.40 -10.67 0.58
CA ASP A 88 1.03 -11.69 -0.42
C ASP A 88 -0.48 -11.93 -0.47
N GLU A 89 -1.15 -11.98 0.68
CA GLU A 89 -2.61 -12.11 0.77
C GLU A 89 -3.29 -10.87 0.20
N TRP A 90 -2.85 -9.69 0.62
CA TRP A 90 -3.39 -8.44 0.10
C TRP A 90 -3.15 -8.27 -1.40
N TYR A 91 -2.00 -8.66 -1.93
CA TYR A 91 -1.74 -8.59 -3.36
C TYR A 91 -2.72 -9.45 -4.17
N LYS A 92 -3.04 -10.66 -3.70
CA LYS A 92 -4.02 -11.54 -4.35
C LYS A 92 -5.41 -10.89 -4.36
N GLU A 93 -5.83 -10.35 -3.23
CA GLU A 93 -7.11 -9.65 -3.10
C GLU A 93 -7.14 -8.40 -3.98
N TRP A 94 -6.10 -7.57 -3.92
CA TRP A 94 -5.97 -6.37 -4.74
C TRP A 94 -6.02 -6.66 -6.23
N MET A 95 -5.37 -7.71 -6.71
CA MET A 95 -5.43 -8.15 -8.10
C MET A 95 -6.83 -8.59 -8.50
N ASN A 96 -7.51 -9.36 -7.65
CA ASN A 96 -8.83 -9.91 -7.95
C ASN A 96 -9.93 -8.84 -7.90
N VAL A 97 -9.90 -7.96 -6.89
CA VAL A 97 -10.97 -6.98 -6.66
C VAL A 97 -10.76 -5.70 -7.47
N TYR A 98 -9.53 -5.19 -7.55
CA TYR A 98 -9.28 -3.86 -8.12
C TYR A 98 -8.68 -3.88 -9.52
N LYS A 99 -8.10 -5.00 -9.97
CA LYS A 99 -7.39 -5.05 -11.25
C LYS A 99 -7.99 -6.04 -12.25
N PHE A 100 -8.81 -6.98 -11.81
CA PHE A 100 -9.28 -8.09 -12.65
C PHE A 100 -9.94 -7.61 -13.95
N ASP A 101 -10.88 -6.67 -13.87
CA ASP A 101 -11.62 -6.17 -15.05
C ASP A 101 -11.11 -4.82 -15.59
N VAL A 102 -10.10 -4.23 -14.91
CA VAL A 102 -9.63 -2.87 -15.23
C VAL A 102 -8.42 -2.88 -16.14
N ILE A 103 -7.55 -3.90 -16.04
CA ILE A 103 -6.30 -3.95 -16.78
C ILE A 103 -6.28 -5.09 -17.80
N ARG A 104 -5.58 -4.85 -18.93
CA ARG A 104 -5.42 -5.85 -19.99
C ARG A 104 -4.62 -7.05 -19.48
N GLU A 105 -4.87 -8.23 -20.08
CA GLU A 105 -4.26 -9.50 -19.67
C GLU A 105 -2.71 -9.47 -19.66
N ASN A 106 -2.11 -8.81 -20.64
CA ASN A 106 -0.66 -8.62 -20.69
C ASN A 106 -0.13 -7.79 -19.49
N THR A 107 -0.91 -6.82 -19.02
CA THR A 107 -0.55 -6.04 -17.84
C THR A 107 -0.67 -6.86 -16.56
N LYS A 108 -1.68 -7.74 -16.46
CA LYS A 108 -1.82 -8.68 -15.34
C LYS A 108 -0.62 -9.63 -15.27
N LYS A 109 -0.26 -10.25 -16.39
CA LYS A 109 0.93 -11.14 -16.50
C LYS A 109 2.19 -10.41 -16.05
N TYR A 110 2.34 -9.17 -16.52
CA TYR A 110 3.47 -8.32 -16.16
C TYR A 110 3.52 -8.00 -14.65
N TYR A 111 2.40 -7.58 -14.03
CA TYR A 111 2.32 -7.30 -12.58
C TYR A 111 2.64 -8.55 -11.77
N ASN A 112 2.07 -9.70 -12.14
CA ASN A 112 2.35 -10.97 -11.50
C ASN A 112 3.84 -11.36 -11.58
N THR A 113 4.47 -11.15 -12.74
CA THR A 113 5.90 -11.44 -12.92
C THR A 113 6.76 -10.55 -12.05
N VAL A 114 6.50 -9.23 -12.05
CA VAL A 114 7.25 -8.27 -11.22
C VAL A 114 7.06 -8.57 -9.74
N TYR A 115 5.83 -8.83 -9.32
CA TYR A 115 5.50 -9.12 -7.92
C TYR A 115 6.21 -10.40 -7.44
N LYS A 116 5.97 -11.53 -8.12
CA LYS A 116 6.52 -12.83 -7.77
C LYS A 116 8.04 -12.86 -7.76
N LYS A 117 8.69 -12.17 -8.73
CA LYS A 117 10.15 -12.19 -8.86
C LYS A 117 10.86 -11.21 -7.91
N HIS A 118 10.28 -10.03 -7.67
CA HIS A 118 11.00 -8.94 -7.04
C HIS A 118 10.46 -8.50 -5.68
N ILE A 119 9.19 -8.80 -5.36
CA ILE A 119 8.53 -8.32 -4.15
C ILE A 119 8.24 -9.47 -3.18
N SER A 120 7.46 -10.47 -3.61
CA SER A 120 6.99 -11.57 -2.76
C SER A 120 8.10 -12.29 -1.99
N PRO A 121 9.26 -12.67 -2.57
CA PRO A 121 10.30 -13.38 -1.83
C PRO A 121 10.92 -12.60 -0.67
N TYR A 122 10.76 -11.27 -0.65
CA TYR A 122 11.42 -10.39 0.32
C TYR A 122 10.44 -9.68 1.26
N LEU A 123 9.26 -9.36 0.78
CA LEU A 123 8.26 -8.58 1.52
C LEU A 123 6.93 -9.30 1.67
N GLY A 124 6.68 -10.37 0.91
CA GLY A 124 5.39 -11.04 0.82
C GLY A 124 4.85 -11.56 2.16
N MET A 125 5.72 -12.12 2.99
CA MET A 125 5.38 -12.71 4.29
C MET A 125 5.18 -11.67 5.42
N PHE A 126 5.58 -10.41 5.20
CA PHE A 126 5.40 -9.38 6.22
C PHE A 126 3.96 -8.86 6.23
N ASN A 127 3.46 -8.56 7.43
CA ASN A 127 2.18 -7.87 7.55
C ASN A 127 2.26 -6.48 6.92
N LEU A 128 1.20 -6.04 6.25
CA LEU A 128 1.14 -4.73 5.59
C LEU A 128 1.51 -3.58 6.53
N ALA A 129 1.03 -3.64 7.79
CA ALA A 129 1.26 -2.60 8.78
C ALA A 129 2.74 -2.50 9.22
N ASP A 130 3.48 -3.61 9.14
CA ASP A 130 4.87 -3.72 9.60
C ASP A 130 5.89 -3.34 8.51
N ILE A 131 5.44 -3.22 7.25
CA ILE A 131 6.33 -2.86 6.15
C ILE A 131 6.70 -1.38 6.23
N THR A 132 8.00 -1.13 6.38
CA THR A 132 8.57 0.21 6.50
C THR A 132 9.13 0.72 5.17
N GLN A 133 9.23 2.04 5.05
CA GLN A 133 9.90 2.67 3.89
C GLN A 133 11.36 2.23 3.76
N TYR A 134 12.03 1.98 4.89
CA TYR A 134 13.41 1.50 4.91
C TYR A 134 13.55 0.13 4.22
N GLN A 135 12.67 -0.83 4.52
CA GLN A 135 12.68 -2.16 3.90
C GLN A 135 12.48 -2.07 2.38
N ILE A 136 11.51 -1.25 1.94
CA ILE A 136 11.27 -1.04 0.51
C ILE A 136 12.49 -0.41 -0.17
N LYS A 137 13.06 0.64 0.44
CA LYS A 137 14.25 1.32 -0.10
C LYS A 137 15.46 0.40 -0.15
N LYS A 138 15.65 -0.42 0.90
CA LYS A 138 16.71 -1.44 0.95
C LYS A 138 16.55 -2.42 -0.20
N ARG A 139 15.33 -2.95 -0.42
CA ARG A 139 15.04 -3.87 -1.52
C ARG A 139 15.32 -3.27 -2.89
N LEU A 140 14.92 -2.03 -3.12
CA LEU A 140 15.19 -1.33 -4.38
C LEU A 140 16.69 -1.10 -4.61
N LYS A 141 17.46 -0.85 -3.54
CA LYS A 141 18.91 -0.74 -3.58
C LYS A 141 19.57 -2.08 -3.97
N GLU A 142 19.17 -3.17 -3.33
CA GLU A 142 19.63 -4.54 -3.65
C GLU A 142 19.35 -4.91 -5.12
N LEU A 143 18.20 -4.56 -5.67
CA LEU A 143 17.89 -4.77 -7.08
C LEU A 143 18.89 -4.03 -7.97
N LYS A 144 19.24 -2.79 -7.64
CA LYS A 144 20.22 -2.02 -8.41
C LYS A 144 21.63 -2.61 -8.31
N GLU A 145 22.04 -3.06 -7.13
CA GLU A 145 23.32 -3.74 -6.89
C GLU A 145 23.40 -5.08 -7.66
N ASN A 146 22.28 -5.78 -7.82
CA ASN A 146 22.16 -6.99 -8.64
C ASN A 146 22.09 -6.70 -10.16
N GLY A 147 22.38 -5.47 -10.60
CA GLY A 147 22.48 -5.10 -12.02
C GLY A 147 21.14 -4.81 -12.71
N TYR A 148 20.02 -4.74 -11.98
CA TYR A 148 18.74 -4.35 -12.59
C TYR A 148 18.76 -2.87 -12.97
N LYS A 149 18.27 -2.55 -14.17
CA LYS A 149 18.15 -1.19 -14.69
C LYS A 149 17.14 -0.37 -13.89
N PHE A 150 17.30 0.96 -13.97
CA PHE A 150 16.37 1.91 -13.33
C PHE A 150 14.91 1.61 -13.64
N GLU A 151 14.55 1.27 -14.88
CA GLU A 151 13.20 0.97 -15.31
C GLU A 151 12.58 -0.17 -14.51
N THR A 152 13.34 -1.24 -14.24
CA THR A 152 12.88 -2.39 -13.45
C THR A 152 12.64 -1.98 -12.00
N CYS A 153 13.59 -1.28 -11.39
CA CYS A 153 13.44 -0.77 -10.01
C CYS A 153 12.26 0.19 -9.89
N ASN A 154 12.08 1.06 -10.89
CA ASN A 154 10.95 2.00 -10.92
C ASN A 154 9.59 1.30 -11.07
N LYS A 155 9.53 0.24 -11.86
CA LYS A 155 8.32 -0.59 -12.02
C LYS A 155 7.94 -1.27 -10.71
N VAL A 156 8.89 -1.83 -9.98
CA VAL A 156 8.69 -2.40 -8.63
C VAL A 156 8.17 -1.33 -7.68
N LYS A 157 8.78 -0.13 -7.68
CA LYS A 157 8.32 1.00 -6.85
C LYS A 157 6.88 1.41 -7.19
N ILE A 158 6.55 1.59 -8.47
CA ILE A 158 5.20 2.00 -8.91
C ILE A 158 4.16 0.97 -8.47
N LEU A 159 4.46 -0.33 -8.64
CA LEU A 159 3.55 -1.39 -8.22
C LEU A 159 3.32 -1.37 -6.71
N LEU A 160 4.38 -1.21 -5.89
CA LEU A 160 4.24 -1.08 -4.44
C LEU A 160 3.45 0.18 -4.04
N VAL A 161 3.67 1.31 -4.71
CA VAL A 161 2.90 2.54 -4.44
C VAL A 161 1.41 2.31 -4.69
N ASP A 162 1.02 1.62 -5.76
CA ASP A 162 -0.38 1.37 -6.10
C ASP A 162 -1.03 0.38 -5.11
N ILE A 163 -0.34 -0.71 -4.76
CA ILE A 163 -0.78 -1.68 -3.76
C ILE A 163 -1.04 -0.99 -2.40
N PHE A 164 -0.07 -0.20 -1.93
CA PHE A 164 -0.19 0.49 -0.64
C PHE A 164 -1.15 1.68 -0.66
N ASN A 165 -1.40 2.32 -1.80
CA ASN A 165 -2.45 3.33 -1.92
C ASN A 165 -3.83 2.70 -1.71
N LYS A 166 -4.09 1.52 -2.26
CA LYS A 166 -5.34 0.81 -2.02
C LYS A 166 -5.43 0.26 -0.59
N ALA A 167 -4.33 -0.22 -0.02
CA ALA A 167 -4.27 -0.62 1.38
C ALA A 167 -4.56 0.56 2.33
N LEU A 168 -4.09 1.76 2.00
CA LEU A 168 -4.37 2.98 2.76
C LEU A 168 -5.85 3.37 2.68
N ILE A 169 -6.47 3.30 1.49
CA ILE A 169 -7.90 3.61 1.31
C ILE A 169 -8.78 2.61 2.08
N ASN A 170 -8.38 1.35 2.17
CA ASN A 170 -9.08 0.30 2.91
C ASN A 170 -8.63 0.19 4.38
N GLU A 171 -7.85 1.15 4.86
CA GLU A 171 -7.43 1.30 6.27
C GLU A 171 -6.58 0.15 6.83
N TYR A 172 -5.96 -0.67 5.97
CA TYR A 172 -4.99 -1.69 6.40
C TYR A 172 -3.66 -1.08 6.84
N VAL A 173 -3.34 0.13 6.39
CA VAL A 173 -2.12 0.86 6.77
C VAL A 173 -2.41 2.33 7.04
N ARG A 174 -1.69 2.93 7.98
CA ARG A 174 -1.84 4.37 8.33
C ARG A 174 -1.24 5.31 7.29
N ARG A 175 -0.25 4.86 6.54
CA ARG A 175 0.47 5.63 5.51
C ARG A 175 1.01 4.69 4.44
N ASN A 176 1.21 5.22 3.24
CA ASN A 176 1.86 4.45 2.19
C ASN A 176 3.40 4.50 2.37
N PRO A 177 4.06 3.37 2.73
CA PRO A 177 5.51 3.34 2.96
C PRO A 177 6.32 3.46 1.66
N ALA A 178 5.72 3.20 0.50
CA ALA A 178 6.39 3.31 -0.80
C ALA A 178 6.38 4.75 -1.37
N LYS A 179 5.54 5.65 -0.80
CA LYS A 179 5.43 7.04 -1.26
C LYS A 179 6.67 7.83 -0.88
N GLY A 180 7.12 8.72 -1.79
CA GLY A 180 8.26 9.60 -1.56
C GLY A 180 9.64 8.96 -1.78
N ILE A 181 9.71 7.69 -2.18
CA ILE A 181 10.98 7.06 -2.55
C ILE A 181 11.43 7.60 -3.91
N THR A 182 12.61 8.21 -3.97
CA THR A 182 13.25 8.67 -5.20
C THR A 182 14.31 7.65 -5.65
N LEU A 183 14.39 7.41 -6.95
CA LEU A 183 15.41 6.58 -7.57
C LEU A 183 16.23 7.44 -8.53
N LYS A 184 17.56 7.32 -8.47
CA LYS A 184 18.44 7.98 -9.44
C LYS A 184 18.29 7.28 -10.79
N ARG A 185 17.95 8.04 -11.84
CA ARG A 185 17.92 7.54 -13.22
C ARG A 185 19.32 7.17 -13.68
N ASP A 186 19.39 6.14 -14.49
CA ASP A 186 20.60 5.84 -15.26
C ASP A 186 20.73 6.88 -16.36
N GLU A 187 21.95 7.12 -16.82
CA GLU A 187 22.19 8.02 -17.93
C GLU A 187 21.44 7.52 -19.17
N LYS A 188 20.79 8.44 -19.87
CA LYS A 188 20.12 8.12 -21.13
C LYS A 188 21.20 7.75 -22.13
N LYS A 189 21.14 6.52 -22.65
CA LYS A 189 21.91 6.19 -23.85
C LYS A 189 21.23 6.80 -25.04
N ASP A 190 21.98 7.46 -25.89
CA ASP A 190 21.48 7.95 -27.16
C ASP A 190 20.94 6.77 -27.99
N ILE A 191 19.77 6.95 -28.53
CA ILE A 191 19.16 5.95 -29.41
C ILE A 191 19.85 6.10 -30.76
N ARG A 192 20.61 5.07 -31.17
CA ARG A 192 21.17 5.03 -32.51
C ARG A 192 20.02 4.89 -33.52
N VAL A 193 19.94 5.84 -34.42
CA VAL A 193 19.03 5.82 -35.57
C VAL A 193 19.85 5.48 -36.81
N LEU A 194 19.29 4.69 -37.73
CA LEU A 194 19.92 4.39 -39.00
C LEU A 194 20.09 5.67 -39.83
N THR A 195 21.28 5.87 -40.43
CA THR A 195 21.44 6.93 -41.42
C THR A 195 20.66 6.61 -42.69
N ARG A 196 20.56 7.58 -43.63
CA ARG A 196 19.90 7.33 -44.92
C ARG A 196 20.61 6.24 -45.73
N GLU A 197 21.92 6.24 -45.73
CA GLU A 197 22.74 5.24 -46.43
C GLU A 197 22.55 3.85 -45.81
N GLU A 198 22.51 3.77 -44.48
CA GLU A 198 22.27 2.53 -43.78
C GLU A 198 20.85 2.02 -44.05
N GLN A 199 19.85 2.92 -44.18
CA GLN A 199 18.47 2.53 -44.53
C GLN A 199 18.40 1.96 -45.96
N VAL A 200 19.04 2.59 -46.94
CA VAL A 200 19.09 2.08 -48.31
C VAL A 200 19.71 0.68 -48.34
N THR A 201 20.86 0.53 -47.70
CA THR A 201 21.57 -0.78 -47.61
C THR A 201 20.67 -1.82 -46.95
N PHE A 202 19.97 -1.45 -45.87
CA PHE A 202 19.02 -2.35 -45.17
C PHE A 202 17.92 -2.83 -46.10
N PHE A 203 17.25 -1.91 -46.82
CA PHE A 203 16.17 -2.28 -47.73
C PHE A 203 16.64 -3.11 -48.93
N ASP A 204 17.83 -2.80 -49.48
CA ASP A 204 18.42 -3.62 -50.52
C ASP A 204 18.71 -5.07 -50.08
N CYS A 205 19.18 -5.24 -48.84
CA CYS A 205 19.35 -6.57 -48.25
C CYS A 205 18.08 -7.30 -47.96
N CYS A 206 16.99 -6.57 -47.68
CA CYS A 206 15.68 -7.17 -47.39
C CYS A 206 14.89 -7.53 -48.65
N LYS A 207 15.25 -7.00 -49.78
CA LYS A 207 14.55 -7.15 -51.07
C LYS A 207 14.40 -8.61 -51.45
N GLY A 208 13.16 -9.01 -51.77
CA GLY A 208 12.80 -10.39 -52.12
C GLY A 208 12.80 -11.39 -50.94
N THR A 209 13.04 -10.95 -49.71
CA THR A 209 12.84 -11.78 -48.53
C THR A 209 11.36 -11.79 -48.09
N PHE A 210 10.96 -12.79 -47.30
CA PHE A 210 9.61 -12.86 -46.74
C PHE A 210 9.20 -11.60 -45.95
N TYR A 211 10.16 -10.91 -45.36
CA TYR A 211 9.93 -9.72 -44.51
C TYR A 211 10.03 -8.37 -45.23
N ASP A 212 10.31 -8.36 -46.53
CA ASP A 212 10.50 -7.14 -47.33
C ASP A 212 9.32 -6.16 -47.18
N ASN A 213 8.12 -6.63 -47.50
CA ASN A 213 6.90 -5.83 -47.39
C ASN A 213 6.62 -5.35 -45.97
N LEU A 214 6.94 -6.15 -44.94
CA LEU A 214 6.76 -5.78 -43.54
C LEU A 214 7.66 -4.59 -43.17
N PHE A 215 8.93 -4.64 -43.51
CA PHE A 215 9.87 -3.57 -43.17
C PHE A 215 9.60 -2.31 -43.97
N VAL A 216 9.29 -2.42 -45.27
CA VAL A 216 8.90 -1.26 -46.09
C VAL A 216 7.66 -0.60 -45.52
N THR A 217 6.62 -1.36 -45.23
CA THR A 217 5.39 -0.84 -44.64
C THR A 217 5.65 -0.16 -43.30
N ALA A 218 6.36 -0.83 -42.37
CA ALA A 218 6.62 -0.30 -41.05
C ALA A 218 7.38 1.04 -41.09
N VAL A 219 8.40 1.15 -41.96
CA VAL A 219 9.19 2.38 -42.06
C VAL A 219 8.43 3.48 -42.78
N SER A 220 7.67 3.15 -43.87
CA SER A 220 6.89 4.14 -44.65
C SER A 220 5.71 4.71 -43.86
N THR A 221 5.09 3.92 -42.97
CA THR A 221 3.91 4.34 -42.23
C THR A 221 4.23 4.80 -40.80
N GLY A 222 5.41 4.42 -40.25
CA GLY A 222 5.73 4.65 -38.87
C GLY A 222 4.93 3.81 -37.86
N MET A 223 4.19 2.81 -38.33
CA MET A 223 3.40 1.90 -37.47
C MET A 223 4.30 1.06 -36.57
N ARG A 224 3.82 0.84 -35.35
CA ARG A 224 4.50 -0.08 -34.42
C ARG A 224 4.12 -1.52 -34.75
N ILE A 225 5.04 -2.45 -34.44
CA ILE A 225 4.74 -3.90 -34.52
C ILE A 225 3.56 -4.19 -33.59
N GLY A 226 2.42 -4.55 -34.16
CA GLY A 226 1.18 -4.86 -33.45
C GLY A 226 0.03 -3.88 -33.69
N GLU A 227 0.25 -2.81 -34.45
CA GLU A 227 -0.78 -1.95 -35.05
C GLU A 227 -1.12 -2.45 -36.43
#